data_4cad6f2eb51f869adb50b6bf366e6fe9
#
_entry.id   4cad6f2eb51f869adb50b6bf366e6fe9
#
_cell.length_a   1.000
_cell.length_b   1.000
_cell.length_c   1.000
_cell.angle_alpha   90.00
_cell.angle_beta   90.00
_cell.angle_gamma   90.00
#
_symmetry.space_group_name_H-M   'P 1'
#
loop_
_entity.id
_entity.type
_entity.pdbx_description
1 polymer ?
#
loop_
_entity_poly.entity_id
_entity_poly.type
_entity_poly.pdbx_seq_one_letter_code
_entity_poly.pdbx_strand_id
1 'polypeptide(L)'
;MSVANLSDSLKHPAHREGYFERLPNHVQDLRSIQPDVFEDVSFTDWNELSWDNMQRPYKVKKWAEGKKLWEQESGEKMPVKEGWKHFNRSFHQLFLKDVPEEKRTVQSNLWKSLLKMDIRGAGEALEELIQLLIWNKVHRVEDAIWDPRGKRSLFEGLDVKKPEILFLGAADGYEAMQLLAQYPGGHAVLVDYDEFCKTDRHGKFPASYPFLGNNPSTGSRKVFYKEDMNIDFVVDDIRNLKYGKEFDIVVSIGLIEHFPDKYKHEAFEMHRRFLKTGGYTLLTTPRRQWRSRAFYTIMSDYMNYGYRELMDVYQMGLYAWENGFKILRAGYIKAHNGLICKVR
;
A
#
# COMPACT_ATOMS: atom_id res chain seq x y z
N MET A 1 -8.79 8.48 27.38
CA MET A 1 -7.63 7.63 27.72
C MET A 1 -6.40 8.51 27.95
N SER A 2 -5.60 8.27 28.98
CA SER A 2 -4.32 8.95 29.14
C SER A 2 -3.33 8.39 28.11
N VAL A 3 -2.33 9.18 27.71
CA VAL A 3 -1.31 8.75 26.73
C VAL A 3 -0.55 7.50 27.20
N ALA A 4 -0.38 7.33 28.51
CA ALA A 4 0.26 6.14 29.10
C ALA A 4 -0.55 4.85 28.85
N ASN A 5 -1.89 4.91 28.88
CA ASN A 5 -2.74 3.74 28.61
C ASN A 5 -2.78 3.38 27.12
N LEU A 6 -2.52 4.34 26.24
CA LEU A 6 -2.45 4.11 24.80
C LEU A 6 -1.20 3.28 24.45
N SER A 7 -0.06 3.55 25.09
CA SER A 7 1.19 2.83 24.88
C SER A 7 1.05 1.32 25.08
N ASP A 8 0.37 0.91 26.16
CA ASP A 8 0.19 -0.50 26.49
C ASP A 8 -0.80 -1.21 25.54
N SER A 9 -1.83 -0.50 25.10
CA SER A 9 -2.80 -1.04 24.15
C SER A 9 -2.27 -1.16 22.72
N LEU A 10 -1.19 -0.43 22.38
CA LEU A 10 -0.53 -0.48 21.08
C LEU A 10 0.44 -1.66 20.93
N LYS A 11 0.76 -2.37 22.00
CA LYS A 11 1.64 -3.55 21.97
C LYS A 11 0.96 -4.70 21.25
N HIS A 12 1.14 -4.74 19.93
CA HIS A 12 0.58 -5.79 19.11
C HIS A 12 1.64 -6.87 18.82
N PRO A 13 1.28 -8.18 18.84
CA PRO A 13 2.24 -9.27 18.60
C PRO A 13 2.98 -9.19 17.26
N ALA A 14 2.39 -8.52 16.28
CA ALA A 14 2.99 -8.32 14.97
C ALA A 14 4.00 -7.17 14.89
N HIS A 15 4.09 -6.35 15.95
CA HIS A 15 4.95 -5.18 16.00
C HIS A 15 5.78 -5.21 17.27
N ARG A 16 7.06 -4.90 17.15
CA ARG A 16 7.96 -4.88 18.30
C ARG A 16 7.75 -3.62 19.13
N GLU A 17 7.93 -3.74 20.42
CA GLU A 17 7.68 -2.65 21.40
C GLU A 17 8.36 -1.33 21.01
N GLY A 18 9.64 -1.37 20.65
CA GLY A 18 10.40 -0.18 20.29
C GLY A 18 9.86 0.63 19.10
N TYR A 19 9.03 0.02 18.27
CA TYR A 19 8.39 0.71 17.15
C TYR A 19 7.22 1.58 17.59
N PHE A 20 6.38 1.08 18.51
CA PHE A 20 5.18 1.78 18.96
C PHE A 20 5.35 2.61 20.22
N GLU A 21 6.44 2.45 20.94
CA GLU A 21 6.73 3.26 22.14
C GLU A 21 6.74 4.77 21.86
N ARG A 22 7.04 5.17 20.63
CA ARG A 22 7.04 6.58 20.21
C ARG A 22 5.66 7.12 19.85
N LEU A 23 4.70 6.25 19.51
CA LEU A 23 3.35 6.65 19.12
C LEU A 23 2.62 7.53 20.14
N PRO A 24 2.70 7.29 21.45
CA PRO A 24 2.04 8.14 22.42
C PRO A 24 2.43 9.62 22.33
N ASN A 25 3.69 9.91 22.05
CA ASN A 25 4.17 11.27 21.86
C ASN A 25 3.63 11.88 20.56
N HIS A 26 3.58 11.09 19.50
CA HIS A 26 3.07 11.53 18.20
C HIS A 26 1.55 11.66 18.17
N VAL A 27 0.82 10.87 18.95
CA VAL A 27 -0.65 11.00 19.05
C VAL A 27 -1.07 12.38 19.52
N GLN A 28 -0.30 13.01 20.39
CA GLN A 28 -0.58 14.39 20.85
C GLN A 28 -0.48 15.39 19.70
N ASP A 29 0.47 15.20 18.80
CA ASP A 29 0.76 16.09 17.68
C ASP A 29 0.03 15.72 16.38
N LEU A 30 -0.61 14.53 16.34
CA LEU A 30 -1.28 14.01 15.14
C LEU A 30 -2.25 15.01 14.52
N ARG A 31 -2.96 15.79 15.33
CA ARG A 31 -3.92 16.80 14.86
C ARG A 31 -3.25 17.98 14.17
N SER A 32 -1.98 18.23 14.48
CA SER A 32 -1.18 19.30 13.85
C SER A 32 -0.38 18.83 12.64
N ILE A 33 -0.19 17.50 12.49
CA ILE A 33 0.55 16.92 11.37
C ILE A 33 -0.17 17.22 10.05
N GLN A 34 0.57 17.76 9.09
CA GLN A 34 0.07 17.95 7.75
C GLN A 34 0.20 16.66 6.95
N PRO A 35 -0.85 16.23 6.21
CA PRO A 35 -0.74 15.09 5.31
C PRO A 35 0.26 15.38 4.20
N ASP A 36 0.79 14.32 3.58
CA ASP A 36 1.58 14.48 2.36
C ASP A 36 0.73 15.13 1.27
N VAL A 37 1.33 16.06 0.54
CA VAL A 37 0.63 16.80 -0.51
C VAL A 37 0.39 15.90 -1.71
N PHE A 38 -0.80 15.98 -2.26
CA PHE A 38 -1.10 15.42 -3.57
C PHE A 38 -0.71 16.46 -4.63
N GLU A 39 0.30 16.13 -5.43
CA GLU A 39 0.81 16.98 -6.50
C GLU A 39 0.00 16.74 -7.77
N ASP A 40 -1.04 17.53 -8.01
CA ASP A 40 -1.82 17.46 -9.24
C ASP A 40 -0.94 17.74 -10.47
N VAL A 41 -1.08 16.90 -11.49
CA VAL A 41 -0.47 17.20 -12.79
C VAL A 41 -1.31 18.22 -13.54
N SER A 42 -0.66 18.95 -14.45
CA SER A 42 -1.34 19.90 -15.35
C SER A 42 -2.45 19.23 -16.12
N PHE A 43 -3.45 19.99 -16.53
CA PHE A 43 -4.54 19.50 -17.37
C PHE A 43 -4.00 18.68 -18.54
N THR A 44 -4.57 17.51 -18.74
CA THR A 44 -4.22 16.60 -19.82
C THR A 44 -5.46 16.30 -20.64
N ASP A 45 -5.38 16.51 -21.94
CA ASP A 45 -6.39 15.98 -22.86
C ASP A 45 -6.07 14.49 -23.10
N TRP A 46 -6.83 13.63 -22.46
CA TRP A 46 -6.64 12.19 -22.55
C TRP A 46 -6.93 11.63 -23.95
N ASN A 47 -7.65 12.38 -24.81
CA ASN A 47 -7.90 11.98 -26.19
C ASN A 47 -6.65 12.11 -27.08
N GLU A 48 -5.71 12.98 -26.72
CA GLU A 48 -4.46 13.17 -27.46
C GLU A 48 -3.39 12.13 -27.11
N LEU A 49 -3.57 11.39 -26.02
CA LEU A 49 -2.64 10.37 -25.59
C LEU A 49 -2.95 9.03 -26.27
N SER A 50 -1.90 8.35 -26.73
CA SER A 50 -2.00 6.99 -27.26
C SER A 50 -0.73 6.20 -26.94
N TRP A 51 -0.81 4.89 -27.02
CA TRP A 51 0.35 4.02 -26.85
C TRP A 51 1.36 4.13 -27.98
N ASP A 52 1.02 4.79 -29.08
CA ASP A 52 1.95 5.07 -30.19
C ASP A 52 2.92 6.21 -29.84
N ASN A 53 2.47 7.16 -29.04
CA ASN A 53 3.28 8.30 -28.60
C ASN A 53 3.78 8.20 -27.15
N MET A 54 3.48 7.09 -26.46
CA MET A 54 3.87 6.84 -25.08
C MET A 54 4.71 5.58 -24.93
N GLN A 55 5.71 5.63 -24.06
CA GLN A 55 6.44 4.43 -23.68
C GLN A 55 5.55 3.51 -22.84
N ARG A 56 5.72 2.19 -23.03
CA ARG A 56 5.08 1.20 -22.16
C ARG A 56 5.64 1.24 -20.73
N PRO A 57 4.86 0.81 -19.71
CA PRO A 57 5.33 0.71 -18.34
C PRO A 57 6.63 -0.08 -18.19
N TYR A 58 7.43 0.28 -17.20
CA TYR A 58 8.69 -0.42 -16.92
C TYR A 58 8.40 -1.72 -16.17
N LYS A 59 8.72 -2.87 -16.76
CA LYS A 59 8.60 -4.18 -16.10
C LYS A 59 9.75 -4.39 -15.14
N VAL A 60 9.44 -4.72 -13.88
CA VAL A 60 10.42 -5.13 -12.89
C VAL A 60 10.95 -6.52 -13.29
N LYS A 61 12.28 -6.65 -13.39
CA LYS A 61 12.93 -7.84 -13.96
C LYS A 61 13.59 -8.74 -12.91
N LYS A 62 14.02 -8.18 -11.78
CA LYS A 62 14.66 -8.97 -10.71
C LYS A 62 13.59 -9.66 -9.88
N TRP A 63 13.59 -10.97 -9.85
CA TRP A 63 12.71 -11.81 -9.04
C TRP A 63 13.32 -12.08 -7.68
N ALA A 64 12.48 -12.36 -6.68
CA ALA A 64 12.91 -12.83 -5.37
C ALA A 64 13.68 -14.15 -5.49
N GLU A 65 14.71 -14.31 -4.66
CA GLU A 65 15.50 -15.55 -4.64
C GLU A 65 14.62 -16.74 -4.20
N GLY A 66 13.76 -16.54 -3.20
CA GLY A 66 12.79 -17.57 -2.77
C GLY A 66 11.86 -18.03 -3.88
N LYS A 67 11.49 -17.17 -4.83
CA LYS A 67 10.72 -17.58 -6.02
C LYS A 67 11.54 -18.47 -6.94
N LYS A 68 12.80 -18.13 -7.18
CA LYS A 68 13.70 -18.92 -8.05
C LYS A 68 13.98 -20.32 -7.47
N LEU A 69 14.22 -20.37 -6.15
CA LEU A 69 14.43 -21.64 -5.43
C LEU A 69 13.18 -22.52 -5.53
N TRP A 70 12.00 -21.96 -5.28
CA TRP A 70 10.74 -22.70 -5.41
C TRP A 70 10.55 -23.27 -6.83
N GLU A 71 10.80 -22.46 -7.87
CA GLU A 71 10.70 -22.89 -9.28
C GLU A 71 11.75 -23.95 -9.65
N GLN A 72 12.94 -23.92 -9.04
CA GLN A 72 13.98 -24.93 -9.23
C GLN A 72 13.62 -26.25 -8.53
N GLU A 73 13.10 -26.20 -7.31
CA GLU A 73 12.74 -27.37 -6.53
C GLU A 73 11.50 -28.07 -7.08
N SER A 74 10.48 -27.32 -7.49
CA SER A 74 9.24 -27.85 -8.05
C SER A 74 9.36 -28.29 -9.51
N GLY A 75 10.30 -27.74 -10.27
CA GLY A 75 10.40 -27.90 -11.71
C GLY A 75 9.32 -27.14 -12.50
N GLU A 76 8.48 -26.35 -11.84
CA GLU A 76 7.37 -25.61 -12.42
C GLU A 76 7.50 -24.12 -12.21
N LYS A 77 6.77 -23.32 -12.98
CA LYS A 77 6.65 -21.89 -12.72
C LYS A 77 5.72 -21.63 -11.54
N MET A 78 6.15 -20.80 -10.62
CA MET A 78 5.35 -20.44 -9.44
C MET A 78 3.98 -19.88 -9.87
N PRO A 79 2.87 -20.52 -9.43
CA PRO A 79 1.52 -20.01 -9.71
C PRO A 79 1.33 -18.58 -9.16
N VAL A 80 0.54 -17.77 -9.86
CA VAL A 80 0.34 -16.35 -9.49
C VAL A 80 -0.15 -16.21 -8.05
N LYS A 81 -1.13 -17.02 -7.63
CA LYS A 81 -1.66 -16.98 -6.25
C LYS A 81 -0.60 -17.35 -5.21
N GLU A 82 0.25 -18.32 -5.51
CA GLU A 82 1.32 -18.72 -4.61
C GLU A 82 2.37 -17.60 -4.48
N GLY A 83 2.74 -16.99 -5.59
CA GLY A 83 3.63 -15.83 -5.56
C GLY A 83 3.13 -14.69 -4.66
N TRP A 84 1.82 -14.40 -4.70
CA TRP A 84 1.24 -13.37 -3.83
C TRP A 84 1.18 -13.78 -2.36
N LYS A 85 0.95 -15.06 -2.05
CA LYS A 85 1.04 -15.56 -0.68
C LYS A 85 2.46 -15.39 -0.12
N HIS A 86 3.48 -15.72 -0.91
CA HIS A 86 4.87 -15.49 -0.53
C HIS A 86 5.15 -14.00 -0.31
N PHE A 87 4.70 -13.14 -1.23
CA PHE A 87 4.82 -11.69 -1.09
C PHE A 87 4.18 -11.19 0.21
N ASN A 88 2.94 -11.56 0.49
CA ASN A 88 2.23 -11.09 1.68
C ASN A 88 2.99 -11.41 2.97
N ARG A 89 3.53 -12.63 3.08
CA ARG A 89 4.30 -13.05 4.25
C ARG A 89 5.66 -12.36 4.34
N SER A 90 6.38 -12.33 3.23
CA SER A 90 7.70 -11.70 3.12
C SER A 90 7.61 -10.19 3.42
N PHE A 91 6.63 -9.50 2.84
CA PHE A 91 6.38 -8.09 3.10
C PHE A 91 5.97 -7.82 4.56
N HIS A 92 5.10 -8.67 5.12
CA HIS A 92 4.69 -8.55 6.52
C HIS A 92 5.87 -8.71 7.49
N GLN A 93 6.81 -9.60 7.20
CA GLN A 93 8.02 -9.77 8.03
C GLN A 93 8.82 -8.48 8.19
N LEU A 94 8.81 -7.59 7.20
CA LEU A 94 9.47 -6.28 7.34
C LEU A 94 8.87 -5.42 8.44
N PHE A 95 7.57 -5.52 8.71
CA PHE A 95 6.92 -4.81 9.81
C PHE A 95 7.22 -5.41 11.19
N LEU A 96 7.65 -6.68 11.23
CA LEU A 96 8.04 -7.34 12.46
C LEU A 96 9.50 -7.07 12.85
N LYS A 97 10.29 -6.45 11.97
CA LYS A 97 11.70 -6.15 12.23
C LYS A 97 11.87 -5.02 13.24
N ASP A 98 12.67 -5.28 14.27
CA ASP A 98 13.22 -4.24 15.13
C ASP A 98 14.40 -3.59 14.42
N VAL A 99 14.11 -2.56 13.62
CA VAL A 99 15.13 -1.91 12.79
C VAL A 99 16.34 -1.41 13.59
N PRO A 100 16.21 -0.73 14.75
CA PRO A 100 17.34 -0.30 15.56
C PRO A 100 18.21 -1.47 16.06
N GLU A 101 17.62 -2.57 16.51
CA GLU A 101 18.35 -3.74 16.99
C GLU A 101 19.01 -4.51 15.85
N GLU A 102 18.25 -4.80 14.79
CA GLU A 102 18.77 -5.49 13.62
C GLU A 102 19.89 -4.71 12.93
N LYS A 103 19.77 -3.40 12.82
CA LYS A 103 20.83 -2.53 12.30
C LYS A 103 22.13 -2.67 13.09
N ARG A 104 22.06 -2.69 14.43
CA ARG A 104 23.24 -2.91 15.29
C ARG A 104 23.88 -4.27 15.05
N THR A 105 23.04 -5.31 14.96
CA THR A 105 23.48 -6.68 14.70
C THR A 105 24.15 -6.82 13.34
N VAL A 106 23.53 -6.29 12.28
CA VAL A 106 24.08 -6.35 10.92
C VAL A 106 25.37 -5.54 10.81
N GLN A 107 25.44 -4.36 11.43
CA GLN A 107 26.69 -3.58 11.50
C GLN A 107 27.81 -4.35 12.20
N SER A 108 27.49 -5.04 13.31
CA SER A 108 28.47 -5.90 14.01
C SER A 108 28.96 -7.05 13.11
N ASN A 109 28.05 -7.68 12.37
CA ASN A 109 28.39 -8.76 11.44
C ASN A 109 29.27 -8.26 10.29
N LEU A 110 28.95 -7.09 9.72
CA LEU A 110 29.76 -6.45 8.69
C LEU A 110 31.19 -6.23 9.18
N TRP A 111 31.37 -5.65 10.37
CA TRP A 111 32.71 -5.45 10.94
C TRP A 111 33.45 -6.75 11.21
N LYS A 112 32.76 -7.79 11.74
CA LYS A 112 33.35 -9.10 11.96
C LYS A 112 33.83 -9.75 10.66
N SER A 113 33.05 -9.66 9.58
CA SER A 113 33.41 -10.19 8.27
C SER A 113 34.59 -9.44 7.67
N LEU A 114 34.63 -8.11 7.77
CA LEU A 114 35.75 -7.29 7.31
C LEU A 114 37.05 -7.66 8.05
N LEU A 115 37.00 -7.79 9.38
CA LEU A 115 38.18 -8.17 10.18
C LEU A 115 38.69 -9.59 9.84
N LYS A 116 37.81 -10.49 9.42
CA LYS A 116 38.16 -11.85 9.01
C LYS A 116 38.52 -11.96 7.52
N MET A 117 38.49 -10.84 6.80
CA MET A 117 38.67 -10.79 5.34
C MET A 117 37.64 -11.67 4.59
N ASP A 118 36.47 -11.89 5.18
CA ASP A 118 35.36 -12.61 4.56
C ASP A 118 34.58 -11.64 3.65
N ILE A 119 35.02 -11.56 2.39
CA ILE A 119 34.47 -10.66 1.38
C ILE A 119 32.96 -10.99 1.13
N ARG A 120 32.61 -12.28 1.14
CA ARG A 120 31.23 -12.73 0.89
C ARG A 120 30.32 -12.31 2.03
N GLY A 121 30.68 -12.65 3.27
CA GLY A 121 29.90 -12.27 4.46
C GLY A 121 29.81 -10.77 4.64
N ALA A 122 30.86 -10.01 4.29
CA ALA A 122 30.80 -8.54 4.28
C ALA A 122 29.81 -8.01 3.23
N GLY A 123 29.76 -8.60 2.04
CA GLY A 123 28.82 -8.24 0.98
C GLY A 123 27.36 -8.50 1.39
N GLU A 124 27.08 -9.67 1.95
CA GLU A 124 25.74 -10.05 2.45
C GLU A 124 25.26 -9.12 3.57
N ALA A 125 26.12 -8.84 4.54
CA ALA A 125 25.81 -7.91 5.64
C ALA A 125 25.59 -6.46 5.15
N LEU A 126 26.36 -6.02 4.15
CA LEU A 126 26.14 -4.70 3.55
C LEU A 126 24.81 -4.61 2.81
N GLU A 127 24.44 -5.63 2.05
CA GLU A 127 23.15 -5.68 1.35
C GLU A 127 21.99 -5.61 2.35
N GLU A 128 22.03 -6.40 3.42
CA GLU A 128 21.03 -6.39 4.49
C GLU A 128 20.94 -5.02 5.18
N LEU A 129 22.08 -4.40 5.48
CA LEU A 129 22.11 -3.06 6.06
C LEU A 129 21.44 -2.02 5.14
N ILE A 130 21.72 -2.08 3.84
CA ILE A 130 21.10 -1.20 2.86
C ILE A 130 19.57 -1.43 2.80
N GLN A 131 19.12 -2.69 2.82
CA GLN A 131 17.71 -3.03 2.84
C GLN A 131 16.99 -2.46 4.07
N LEU A 132 17.57 -2.62 5.26
CA LEU A 132 17.02 -2.06 6.51
C LEU A 132 16.95 -0.53 6.48
N LEU A 133 17.99 0.14 5.98
CA LEU A 133 18.00 1.61 5.87
C LEU A 133 16.95 2.12 4.88
N ILE A 134 16.79 1.43 3.75
CA ILE A 134 15.77 1.77 2.76
C ILE A 134 14.38 1.56 3.34
N TRP A 135 14.14 0.42 3.99
CA TRP A 135 12.87 0.11 4.63
C TRP A 135 12.48 1.18 5.65
N ASN A 136 13.40 1.48 6.58
CA ASN A 136 13.19 2.51 7.58
C ASN A 136 12.84 3.88 6.97
N LYS A 137 13.60 4.30 5.94
CA LYS A 137 13.38 5.58 5.28
C LYS A 137 12.04 5.65 4.55
N VAL A 138 11.64 4.59 3.85
CA VAL A 138 10.40 4.57 3.04
C VAL A 138 9.17 4.55 3.94
N HIS A 139 9.20 3.77 5.01
CA HIS A 139 8.08 3.58 5.93
C HIS A 139 8.18 4.41 7.20
N ARG A 140 9.25 5.18 7.37
CA ARG A 140 9.47 6.04 8.56
C ARG A 140 9.28 5.28 9.87
N VAL A 141 9.80 4.07 9.93
CA VAL A 141 9.63 3.16 11.07
C VAL A 141 10.11 3.81 12.37
N GLU A 142 11.23 4.54 12.33
CA GLU A 142 11.76 5.25 13.49
C GLU A 142 10.94 6.48 13.87
N ASP A 143 10.21 7.09 12.94
CA ASP A 143 9.33 8.23 13.21
C ASP A 143 8.01 7.79 13.83
N ALA A 144 7.60 6.56 13.63
CA ALA A 144 6.31 5.98 14.03
C ALA A 144 5.05 6.77 13.59
N ILE A 145 5.19 7.68 12.63
CA ILE A 145 4.13 8.56 12.14
C ILE A 145 3.96 8.51 10.61
N TRP A 146 4.53 7.49 9.98
CA TRP A 146 4.47 7.35 8.53
C TRP A 146 3.04 7.24 7.99
N ASP A 147 2.13 6.80 8.82
CA ASP A 147 0.78 6.45 8.44
C ASP A 147 -0.23 7.59 8.45
N PRO A 148 -0.29 8.43 9.49
CA PRO A 148 -1.31 9.47 9.52
C PRO A 148 -1.30 10.38 8.30
N ARG A 149 -0.17 10.40 7.60
CA ARG A 149 0.02 11.17 6.39
C ARG A 149 -0.31 10.40 5.12
N GLY A 150 -0.07 9.11 5.09
CA GLY A 150 -0.35 8.16 4.02
C GLY A 150 -0.78 8.74 2.69
N LYS A 151 -1.90 8.28 2.17
CA LYS A 151 -2.53 8.80 0.95
C LYS A 151 -3.72 9.72 1.22
N ARG A 152 -3.80 10.27 2.47
CA ARG A 152 -4.92 11.08 2.93
C ARG A 152 -5.31 12.21 1.97
N SER A 153 -4.34 12.96 1.46
CA SER A 153 -4.62 14.08 0.57
C SER A 153 -5.15 13.66 -0.81
N LEU A 154 -4.91 12.42 -1.23
CA LEU A 154 -5.58 11.86 -2.41
C LEU A 154 -7.06 11.66 -2.15
N PHE A 155 -7.44 11.30 -0.93
CA PHE A 155 -8.82 10.97 -0.58
C PHE A 155 -9.67 12.19 -0.21
N GLU A 156 -9.08 13.38 -0.13
CA GLU A 156 -9.79 14.60 0.24
C GLU A 156 -10.69 15.13 -0.89
N GLY A 157 -11.79 15.78 -0.50
CA GLY A 157 -12.67 16.48 -1.44
C GLY A 157 -13.65 15.61 -2.23
N LEU A 158 -13.86 14.35 -1.84
CA LEU A 158 -14.91 13.52 -2.41
C LEU A 158 -16.27 13.97 -1.86
N ASP A 159 -17.24 14.13 -2.76
CA ASP A 159 -18.63 14.45 -2.37
C ASP A 159 -19.38 13.17 -2.00
N VAL A 160 -19.05 12.64 -0.83
CA VAL A 160 -19.66 11.45 -0.26
C VAL A 160 -19.93 11.62 1.24
N LYS A 161 -21.04 11.05 1.70
CA LYS A 161 -21.38 10.99 3.13
C LYS A 161 -21.64 9.53 3.50
N LYS A 162 -20.91 9.03 4.52
CA LYS A 162 -21.04 7.65 4.98
C LYS A 162 -20.93 6.65 3.82
N PRO A 163 -19.82 6.65 3.07
CA PRO A 163 -19.72 5.87 1.85
C PRO A 163 -19.70 4.36 2.11
N GLU A 164 -20.27 3.59 1.18
CA GLU A 164 -19.99 2.18 1.00
C GLU A 164 -18.71 2.04 0.17
N ILE A 165 -17.69 1.41 0.73
CA ILE A 165 -16.34 1.33 0.16
C ILE A 165 -16.02 -0.13 -0.16
N LEU A 166 -15.53 -0.41 -1.37
CA LEU A 166 -14.94 -1.70 -1.73
C LEU A 166 -13.44 -1.51 -1.95
N PHE A 167 -12.62 -2.24 -1.21
CA PHE A 167 -11.17 -2.22 -1.35
C PHE A 167 -10.67 -3.52 -1.97
N LEU A 168 -10.19 -3.45 -3.20
CA LEU A 168 -9.69 -4.58 -3.98
C LEU A 168 -8.19 -4.76 -3.74
N GLY A 169 -7.78 -5.96 -3.30
CA GLY A 169 -6.40 -6.25 -2.89
C GLY A 169 -6.03 -5.50 -1.61
N ALA A 170 -6.87 -5.66 -0.59
CA ALA A 170 -6.86 -4.80 0.60
C ALA A 170 -5.70 -5.02 1.57
N ALA A 171 -5.03 -6.17 1.51
CA ALA A 171 -3.92 -6.53 2.39
C ALA A 171 -4.25 -6.38 3.90
N ASP A 172 -3.80 -5.30 4.56
CA ASP A 172 -4.13 -4.99 5.95
C ASP A 172 -5.32 -4.02 6.10
N GLY A 173 -5.80 -3.45 5.00
CA GLY A 173 -6.93 -2.51 4.99
C GLY A 173 -6.59 -1.08 5.42
N TYR A 174 -5.30 -0.75 5.53
CA TYR A 174 -4.83 0.52 6.06
C TYR A 174 -5.48 1.74 5.37
N GLU A 175 -5.50 1.80 4.05
CA GLU A 175 -6.06 2.93 3.32
C GLU A 175 -7.59 2.99 3.37
N ALA A 176 -8.27 1.87 3.54
CA ALA A 176 -9.72 1.87 3.81
C ALA A 176 -10.01 2.49 5.19
N MET A 177 -9.20 2.17 6.20
CA MET A 177 -9.30 2.81 7.52
C MET A 177 -9.02 4.32 7.44
N GLN A 178 -8.07 4.76 6.62
CA GLN A 178 -7.87 6.18 6.35
C GLN A 178 -9.10 6.84 5.71
N LEU A 179 -9.73 6.18 4.74
CA LEU A 179 -10.96 6.67 4.10
C LEU A 179 -12.10 6.76 5.12
N LEU A 180 -12.32 5.72 5.93
CA LEU A 180 -13.36 5.73 6.96
C LEU A 180 -13.11 6.79 8.03
N ALA A 181 -11.87 7.11 8.36
CA ALA A 181 -11.54 8.21 9.27
C ALA A 181 -11.88 9.58 8.65
N GLN A 182 -11.71 9.75 7.34
CA GLN A 182 -12.07 10.99 6.63
C GLN A 182 -13.58 11.13 6.39
N TYR A 183 -14.27 10.02 6.15
CA TYR A 183 -15.70 9.93 5.87
C TYR A 183 -16.39 9.06 6.91
N PRO A 184 -16.46 9.52 8.20
CA PRO A 184 -16.93 8.70 9.32
C PRO A 184 -18.38 8.25 9.17
N GLY A 185 -18.64 7.02 9.65
CA GLY A 185 -19.94 6.37 9.56
C GLY A 185 -20.20 5.67 8.24
N GLY A 186 -19.20 5.61 7.35
CA GLY A 186 -19.21 4.72 6.19
C GLY A 186 -18.93 3.26 6.59
N HIS A 187 -18.98 2.39 5.61
CA HIS A 187 -18.68 0.97 5.73
C HIS A 187 -17.65 0.56 4.66
N ALA A 188 -16.75 -0.34 5.00
CA ALA A 188 -15.75 -0.84 4.04
C ALA A 188 -15.78 -2.37 3.98
N VAL A 189 -15.82 -2.89 2.74
CA VAL A 189 -15.57 -4.29 2.43
C VAL A 189 -14.15 -4.43 1.91
N LEU A 190 -13.30 -5.08 2.69
CA LEU A 190 -11.93 -5.42 2.31
C LEU A 190 -11.92 -6.75 1.60
N VAL A 191 -11.27 -6.83 0.45
CA VAL A 191 -11.18 -8.07 -0.32
C VAL A 191 -9.72 -8.41 -0.58
N ASP A 192 -9.30 -9.59 -0.15
CA ASP A 192 -8.03 -10.19 -0.55
C ASP A 192 -8.21 -11.70 -0.67
N TYR A 193 -7.48 -12.35 -1.56
CA TYR A 193 -7.64 -13.81 -1.72
C TYR A 193 -6.79 -14.63 -0.75
N ASP A 194 -5.86 -14.00 -0.01
CA ASP A 194 -5.00 -14.65 0.97
C ASP A 194 -5.58 -14.52 2.39
N GLU A 195 -5.99 -15.64 2.96
CA GLU A 195 -6.48 -15.73 4.35
C GLU A 195 -5.52 -15.05 5.35
N PHE A 196 -4.21 -15.11 5.10
CA PHE A 196 -3.20 -14.45 5.90
C PHE A 196 -3.42 -12.93 5.99
N CYS A 197 -3.94 -12.31 4.94
CA CYS A 197 -4.28 -10.88 4.97
C CYS A 197 -5.41 -10.60 5.97
N LYS A 198 -6.42 -11.47 6.04
CA LYS A 198 -7.51 -11.36 7.00
C LYS A 198 -7.07 -11.62 8.43
N THR A 199 -6.37 -12.75 8.67
CA THR A 199 -6.08 -13.25 10.03
C THR A 199 -4.88 -12.55 10.66
N ASP A 200 -3.82 -12.33 9.90
CA ASP A 200 -2.55 -11.84 10.41
C ASP A 200 -2.31 -10.36 10.11
N ARG A 201 -2.53 -9.91 8.88
CA ARG A 201 -2.28 -8.52 8.55
C ARG A 201 -3.38 -7.59 9.08
N HIS A 202 -4.62 -7.80 8.67
CA HIS A 202 -5.76 -7.01 9.16
C HIS A 202 -6.18 -7.44 10.57
N GLY A 203 -6.32 -8.74 10.82
CA GLY A 203 -6.79 -9.28 12.11
C GLY A 203 -5.92 -8.84 13.28
N LYS A 204 -4.61 -8.88 13.10
CA LYS A 204 -3.63 -8.45 14.11
C LYS A 204 -3.20 -6.98 13.96
N PHE A 205 -3.86 -6.21 13.11
CA PHE A 205 -3.62 -4.77 13.03
C PHE A 205 -4.02 -4.12 14.37
N PRO A 206 -3.16 -3.28 14.99
CA PRO A 206 -3.40 -2.74 16.31
C PRO A 206 -4.73 -1.99 16.42
N ALA A 207 -5.63 -2.45 17.27
CA ALA A 207 -6.96 -1.84 17.45
C ALA A 207 -6.88 -0.38 17.88
N SER A 208 -5.84 -0.03 18.62
CA SER A 208 -5.58 1.32 19.12
C SER A 208 -4.68 2.18 18.21
N TYR A 209 -4.35 1.71 16.99
CA TYR A 209 -3.59 2.50 16.04
C TYR A 209 -4.38 3.74 15.59
N PRO A 210 -3.81 4.96 15.67
CA PRO A 210 -4.56 6.19 15.44
C PRO A 210 -4.64 6.57 13.96
N PHE A 211 -5.85 6.83 13.49
CA PHE A 211 -6.13 7.39 12.16
C PHE A 211 -6.63 8.83 12.29
N LEU A 212 -6.01 9.75 11.57
CA LEU A 212 -6.45 11.14 11.54
C LEU A 212 -7.61 11.31 10.56
N GLY A 213 -8.74 11.72 11.07
CA GLY A 213 -9.95 11.93 10.29
C GLY A 213 -10.62 13.28 10.57
N ASN A 214 -11.88 13.39 10.16
CA ASN A 214 -12.70 14.56 10.37
C ASN A 214 -13.89 14.23 11.28
N ASN A 215 -14.18 15.10 12.22
CA ASN A 215 -15.42 15.00 12.99
C ASN A 215 -16.61 15.28 12.06
N PRO A 216 -17.59 14.36 11.94
CA PRO A 216 -18.70 14.52 11.00
C PRO A 216 -19.62 15.70 11.32
N SER A 217 -19.65 16.15 12.59
CA SER A 217 -20.52 17.24 13.04
C SER A 217 -19.88 18.62 12.93
N THR A 218 -18.56 18.70 13.13
CA THR A 218 -17.86 20.01 13.20
C THR A 218 -16.85 20.22 12.08
N GLY A 219 -16.52 19.17 11.33
CA GLY A 219 -15.44 19.18 10.34
C GLY A 219 -14.02 19.30 10.93
N SER A 220 -13.90 19.42 12.26
CA SER A 220 -12.60 19.50 12.93
C SER A 220 -11.85 18.17 12.84
N ARG A 221 -10.51 18.21 12.95
CA ARG A 221 -9.70 16.99 12.99
C ARG A 221 -10.01 16.16 14.23
N LYS A 222 -10.20 14.86 14.03
CA LYS A 222 -10.46 13.87 15.07
C LYS A 222 -9.62 12.63 14.81
N VAL A 223 -9.16 11.98 15.88
CA VAL A 223 -8.50 10.67 15.80
C VAL A 223 -9.55 9.58 15.93
N PHE A 224 -9.48 8.59 15.05
CA PHE A 224 -10.28 7.37 15.03
C PHE A 224 -9.38 6.17 15.21
N TYR A 225 -9.95 5.08 15.67
CA TYR A 225 -9.29 3.79 15.84
C TYR A 225 -10.04 2.72 15.03
N LYS A 226 -9.40 1.59 14.78
CA LYS A 226 -10.00 0.48 14.02
C LYS A 226 -11.36 0.05 14.61
N GLU A 227 -11.50 0.05 15.93
CA GLU A 227 -12.74 -0.30 16.63
C GLU A 227 -13.89 0.69 16.42
N ASP A 228 -13.61 1.92 15.98
CA ASP A 228 -14.60 2.93 15.62
C ASP A 228 -15.16 2.74 14.19
N MET A 229 -14.63 1.76 13.43
CA MET A 229 -14.86 1.62 12.00
C MET A 229 -15.69 0.39 11.69
N ASN A 230 -16.61 0.52 10.73
CA ASN A 230 -17.41 -0.59 10.22
C ASN A 230 -16.67 -1.23 9.04
N ILE A 231 -16.10 -2.43 9.25
CA ILE A 231 -15.24 -3.10 8.27
C ILE A 231 -15.59 -4.59 8.21
N ASP A 232 -15.89 -5.06 7.02
CA ASP A 232 -15.97 -6.49 6.69
C ASP A 232 -14.73 -6.92 5.90
N PHE A 233 -14.24 -8.13 6.14
CA PHE A 233 -13.15 -8.72 5.37
C PHE A 233 -13.58 -10.01 4.68
N VAL A 234 -13.56 -9.98 3.35
CA VAL A 234 -13.91 -11.11 2.48
C VAL A 234 -12.62 -11.73 1.91
N VAL A 235 -12.46 -13.03 2.10
CA VAL A 235 -11.36 -13.79 1.49
C VAL A 235 -11.87 -14.40 0.20
N ASP A 236 -11.60 -13.75 -0.92
CA ASP A 236 -11.98 -14.22 -2.25
C ASP A 236 -11.08 -13.59 -3.32
N ASP A 237 -11.09 -14.20 -4.50
CA ASP A 237 -10.52 -13.61 -5.68
C ASP A 237 -11.43 -12.47 -6.16
N ILE A 238 -10.87 -11.29 -6.35
CA ILE A 238 -11.60 -10.09 -6.78
C ILE A 238 -12.40 -10.30 -8.07
N ARG A 239 -12.01 -11.29 -8.90
CA ARG A 239 -12.72 -11.67 -10.13
C ARG A 239 -14.02 -12.43 -9.87
N ASN A 240 -14.14 -13.07 -8.70
CA ASN A 240 -15.27 -13.94 -8.34
C ASN A 240 -16.38 -13.20 -7.58
N LEU A 241 -16.14 -11.95 -7.17
CA LEU A 241 -17.09 -11.19 -6.37
C LEU A 241 -18.46 -11.06 -7.02
N LYS A 242 -19.52 -11.20 -6.22
CA LYS A 242 -20.92 -11.23 -6.66
C LYS A 242 -21.71 -9.98 -6.25
N TYR A 243 -21.02 -8.88 -5.98
CA TYR A 243 -21.68 -7.61 -5.69
C TYR A 243 -22.31 -6.99 -6.94
N GLY A 244 -23.39 -6.22 -6.74
CA GLY A 244 -23.94 -5.32 -7.75
C GLY A 244 -23.23 -3.96 -7.75
N LYS A 245 -23.91 -2.95 -8.28
CA LYS A 245 -23.45 -1.55 -8.21
C LYS A 245 -23.82 -0.94 -6.86
N GLU A 246 -23.11 -1.32 -5.82
CA GLU A 246 -23.49 -1.05 -4.42
C GLU A 246 -22.54 -0.07 -3.72
N PHE A 247 -21.37 0.20 -4.33
CA PHE A 247 -20.33 0.98 -3.67
C PHE A 247 -20.25 2.41 -4.19
N ASP A 248 -20.11 3.34 -3.26
CA ASP A 248 -19.87 4.76 -3.55
C ASP A 248 -18.40 4.99 -3.94
N ILE A 249 -17.51 4.17 -3.38
CA ILE A 249 -16.07 4.19 -3.65
C ILE A 249 -15.56 2.77 -3.92
N VAL A 250 -14.86 2.56 -5.03
CA VAL A 250 -14.05 1.36 -5.27
C VAL A 250 -12.59 1.79 -5.31
N VAL A 251 -11.76 1.22 -4.45
CA VAL A 251 -10.36 1.62 -4.29
C VAL A 251 -9.42 0.44 -4.49
N SER A 252 -8.27 0.70 -5.08
CA SER A 252 -7.12 -0.19 -5.03
C SER A 252 -5.81 0.58 -4.91
N ILE A 253 -4.93 0.06 -4.08
CA ILE A 253 -3.65 0.65 -3.77
C ILE A 253 -2.56 -0.36 -4.10
N GLY A 254 -1.82 -0.10 -5.17
CA GLY A 254 -0.77 -1.04 -5.57
C GLY A 254 -1.31 -2.36 -6.14
N LEU A 255 -2.38 -2.32 -6.92
CA LEU A 255 -3.00 -3.50 -7.54
C LEU A 255 -2.82 -3.52 -9.06
N ILE A 256 -3.10 -2.40 -9.74
CA ILE A 256 -3.16 -2.32 -11.21
C ILE A 256 -1.83 -2.70 -11.87
N GLU A 257 -0.71 -2.40 -11.23
CA GLU A 257 0.64 -2.73 -11.73
C GLU A 257 0.93 -4.22 -11.80
N HIS A 258 0.10 -5.05 -11.18
CA HIS A 258 0.25 -6.49 -11.16
C HIS A 258 -0.46 -7.20 -12.32
N PHE A 259 -1.21 -6.45 -13.11
CA PHE A 259 -1.85 -6.96 -14.31
C PHE A 259 -1.01 -6.64 -15.55
N PRO A 260 -0.51 -7.65 -16.29
CA PRO A 260 0.07 -7.44 -17.62
C PRO A 260 -0.91 -6.75 -18.57
N ASP A 261 -0.39 -6.07 -19.59
CA ASP A 261 -1.17 -5.33 -20.59
C ASP A 261 -2.45 -6.03 -21.05
N LYS A 262 -2.33 -7.30 -21.43
CA LYS A 262 -3.47 -8.10 -21.92
C LYS A 262 -4.61 -8.29 -20.90
N TYR A 263 -4.35 -8.04 -19.62
CA TYR A 263 -5.33 -8.18 -18.54
C TYR A 263 -5.67 -6.84 -17.86
N LYS A 264 -5.15 -5.71 -18.36
CA LYS A 264 -5.44 -4.39 -17.79
C LYS A 264 -6.93 -4.09 -17.78
N HIS A 265 -7.64 -4.41 -18.87
CA HIS A 265 -9.08 -4.19 -18.97
C HIS A 265 -9.85 -4.91 -17.85
N GLU A 266 -9.45 -6.12 -17.47
CA GLU A 266 -10.10 -6.86 -16.38
C GLU A 266 -9.95 -6.11 -15.05
N ALA A 267 -8.74 -5.60 -14.78
CA ALA A 267 -8.46 -4.84 -13.56
C ALA A 267 -9.34 -3.59 -13.45
N PHE A 268 -9.51 -2.85 -14.54
CA PHE A 268 -10.38 -1.67 -14.54
C PHE A 268 -11.87 -2.02 -14.52
N GLU A 269 -12.28 -3.11 -15.20
CA GLU A 269 -13.66 -3.58 -15.16
C GLU A 269 -14.07 -3.99 -13.73
N MET A 270 -13.19 -4.63 -12.97
CA MET A 270 -13.44 -4.97 -11.56
C MET A 270 -13.70 -3.72 -10.69
N HIS A 271 -13.16 -2.57 -11.04
CA HIS A 271 -13.49 -1.32 -10.35
C HIS A 271 -14.84 -0.77 -10.82
N ARG A 272 -15.10 -0.81 -12.12
CA ARG A 272 -16.28 -0.19 -12.74
C ARG A 272 -17.58 -0.91 -12.40
N ARG A 273 -17.58 -2.24 -12.42
CA ARG A 273 -18.82 -3.04 -12.30
C ARG A 273 -19.50 -2.92 -10.94
N PHE A 274 -18.76 -2.58 -9.89
CA PHE A 274 -19.28 -2.48 -8.53
C PHE A 274 -19.69 -1.06 -8.12
N LEU A 275 -19.33 -0.06 -8.93
CA LEU A 275 -19.63 1.33 -8.62
C LEU A 275 -21.08 1.69 -8.87
N LYS A 276 -21.69 2.37 -7.90
CA LYS A 276 -22.92 3.14 -8.11
C LYS A 276 -22.73 4.19 -9.22
N THR A 277 -23.83 4.61 -9.82
CA THR A 277 -23.81 5.76 -10.73
C THR A 277 -23.31 6.99 -9.98
N GLY A 278 -22.29 7.66 -10.52
CA GLY A 278 -21.65 8.80 -9.89
C GLY A 278 -20.64 8.48 -8.79
N GLY A 279 -20.42 7.19 -8.49
CA GLY A 279 -19.39 6.75 -7.54
C GLY A 279 -17.97 7.04 -8.01
N TYR A 280 -17.02 6.92 -7.10
CA TYR A 280 -15.61 7.22 -7.31
C TYR A 280 -14.76 5.96 -7.38
N THR A 281 -13.81 5.94 -8.31
CA THR A 281 -12.70 4.98 -8.32
C THR A 281 -11.43 5.70 -7.89
N LEU A 282 -10.75 5.15 -6.88
CA LEU A 282 -9.47 5.64 -6.38
C LEU A 282 -8.38 4.61 -6.69
N LEU A 283 -7.38 5.02 -7.43
CA LEU A 283 -6.33 4.13 -7.90
C LEU A 283 -4.96 4.70 -7.53
N THR A 284 -4.06 3.85 -7.05
CA THR A 284 -2.65 4.20 -6.96
C THR A 284 -1.75 3.08 -7.45
N THR A 285 -0.62 3.45 -8.04
CA THR A 285 0.44 2.53 -8.43
C THR A 285 1.81 3.11 -8.09
N PRO A 286 2.84 2.30 -7.88
CA PRO A 286 4.19 2.82 -7.73
C PRO A 286 4.64 3.62 -8.95
N ARG A 287 5.19 4.82 -8.66
CA ARG A 287 5.64 5.76 -9.70
C ARG A 287 6.87 5.24 -10.43
N ARG A 288 6.90 5.36 -11.78
CA ARG A 288 8.07 5.08 -12.61
C ARG A 288 9.13 6.15 -12.42
N GLN A 289 10.05 5.95 -11.50
CA GLN A 289 11.19 6.79 -11.21
C GLN A 289 12.41 5.94 -10.85
N TRP A 290 13.62 6.53 -10.89
CA TRP A 290 14.85 5.77 -10.57
C TRP A 290 14.86 5.21 -9.14
N ARG A 291 14.29 5.97 -8.17
CA ARG A 291 14.17 5.52 -6.76
C ARG A 291 13.29 4.28 -6.63
N SER A 292 12.16 4.23 -7.33
CA SER A 292 11.29 3.05 -7.33
C SER A 292 11.97 1.85 -7.99
N ARG A 293 12.69 2.06 -9.10
CA ARG A 293 13.47 0.98 -9.72
C ARG A 293 14.54 0.44 -8.78
N ALA A 294 15.30 1.32 -8.13
CA ALA A 294 16.30 0.94 -7.14
C ALA A 294 15.66 0.18 -5.97
N PHE A 295 14.54 0.69 -5.43
CA PHE A 295 13.78 0.03 -4.36
C PHE A 295 13.42 -1.41 -4.72
N TYR A 296 12.72 -1.64 -5.85
CA TYR A 296 12.32 -2.99 -6.26
C TYR A 296 13.49 -3.87 -6.71
N THR A 297 14.65 -3.32 -6.97
CA THR A 297 15.85 -4.09 -7.23
C THR A 297 16.52 -4.54 -5.94
N ILE A 298 16.67 -3.65 -4.96
CA ILE A 298 17.32 -3.93 -3.67
C ILE A 298 16.42 -4.78 -2.78
N MET A 299 15.12 -4.44 -2.74
CA MET A 299 14.13 -5.14 -1.93
C MET A 299 13.49 -6.33 -2.66
N SER A 300 14.12 -6.87 -3.70
CA SER A 300 13.53 -7.91 -4.55
C SER A 300 13.04 -9.12 -3.77
N ASP A 301 13.79 -9.55 -2.75
CA ASP A 301 13.51 -10.77 -1.99
C ASP A 301 12.27 -10.65 -1.08
N TYR A 302 11.89 -9.43 -0.79
CA TYR A 302 10.64 -9.14 -0.09
C TYR A 302 9.46 -8.81 -1.01
N MET A 303 9.75 -8.28 -2.22
CA MET A 303 8.74 -7.60 -3.05
C MET A 303 8.40 -8.32 -4.35
N ASN A 304 9.30 -9.13 -4.93
CA ASN A 304 9.19 -9.52 -6.33
C ASN A 304 8.87 -11.00 -6.55
N TYR A 305 7.79 -11.47 -5.93
CA TYR A 305 7.25 -12.83 -6.14
C TYR A 305 6.26 -12.90 -7.30
N GLY A 306 5.58 -11.79 -7.63
CA GLY A 306 4.61 -11.68 -8.71
C GLY A 306 4.99 -10.65 -9.78
N TYR A 307 4.26 -10.64 -10.89
CA TYR A 307 4.43 -9.63 -11.94
C TYR A 307 4.24 -8.23 -11.37
N ARG A 308 5.11 -7.33 -11.78
CA ARG A 308 5.03 -5.90 -11.42
C ARG A 308 5.58 -5.03 -12.53
N GLU A 309 4.91 -3.91 -12.75
CA GLU A 309 5.41 -2.84 -13.59
C GLU A 309 5.31 -1.48 -12.88
N LEU A 310 6.15 -0.53 -13.29
CA LEU A 310 6.12 0.83 -12.80
C LEU A 310 5.60 1.73 -13.91
N MET A 311 4.60 2.54 -13.59
CA MET A 311 3.96 3.48 -14.51
C MET A 311 4.28 4.93 -14.11
N ASP A 312 4.20 5.83 -15.06
CA ASP A 312 3.95 7.23 -14.73
C ASP A 312 2.43 7.50 -14.67
N VAL A 313 2.07 8.70 -14.26
CA VAL A 313 0.66 9.06 -14.06
C VAL A 313 -0.11 9.10 -15.39
N TYR A 314 0.56 9.46 -16.49
CA TYR A 314 -0.08 9.53 -17.81
C TYR A 314 -0.37 8.14 -18.38
N GLN A 315 0.55 7.19 -18.20
CA GLN A 315 0.33 5.79 -18.56
C GLN A 315 -0.85 5.20 -17.78
N MET A 316 -0.90 5.46 -16.47
CA MET A 316 -1.98 5.01 -15.60
C MET A 316 -3.32 5.66 -16.00
N GLY A 317 -3.30 6.96 -16.30
CA GLY A 317 -4.46 7.69 -16.77
C GLY A 317 -4.97 7.21 -18.12
N LEU A 318 -4.08 6.93 -19.08
CA LEU A 318 -4.47 6.40 -20.38
C LEU A 318 -5.16 5.04 -20.25
N TYR A 319 -4.64 4.12 -19.44
CA TYR A 319 -5.34 2.87 -19.14
C TYR A 319 -6.74 3.10 -18.56
N ALA A 320 -6.89 4.01 -17.61
CA ALA A 320 -8.19 4.35 -17.03
C ALA A 320 -9.14 4.95 -18.08
N TRP A 321 -8.63 5.87 -18.90
CA TRP A 321 -9.39 6.51 -19.96
C TRP A 321 -9.90 5.52 -21.01
N GLU A 322 -9.04 4.63 -21.51
CA GLU A 322 -9.38 3.58 -22.48
C GLU A 322 -10.42 2.59 -21.92
N ASN A 323 -10.45 2.41 -20.58
CA ASN A 323 -11.40 1.54 -19.90
C ASN A 323 -12.68 2.25 -19.40
N GLY A 324 -13.00 3.42 -19.94
CA GLY A 324 -14.29 4.07 -19.75
C GLY A 324 -14.38 4.92 -18.47
N PHE A 325 -13.25 5.35 -17.91
CA PHE A 325 -13.22 6.28 -16.79
C PHE A 325 -13.04 7.74 -17.25
N LYS A 326 -13.74 8.64 -16.59
CA LYS A 326 -13.47 10.08 -16.61
C LYS A 326 -12.53 10.38 -15.45
N ILE A 327 -11.33 10.88 -15.76
CA ILE A 327 -10.34 11.23 -14.77
C ILE A 327 -10.67 12.64 -14.23
N LEU A 328 -10.89 12.74 -12.93
CA LEU A 328 -11.20 13.99 -12.24
C LEU A 328 -9.94 14.65 -11.70
N ARG A 329 -9.03 13.83 -11.13
CA ARG A 329 -7.72 14.25 -10.65
C ARG A 329 -6.68 13.20 -11.01
N ALA A 330 -5.51 13.65 -11.39
CA ALA A 330 -4.35 12.82 -11.65
C ALA A 330 -3.13 13.49 -11.05
N GLY A 331 -2.23 12.75 -10.43
CA GLY A 331 -1.06 13.36 -9.82
C GLY A 331 -0.19 12.38 -9.06
N TYR A 332 0.63 12.92 -8.19
CA TYR A 332 1.60 12.17 -7.40
C TYR A 332 1.35 12.34 -5.91
N ILE A 333 1.52 11.24 -5.18
CA ILE A 333 1.57 11.26 -3.74
C ILE A 333 2.73 10.37 -3.27
N LYS A 334 3.75 10.97 -2.69
CA LYS A 334 5.01 10.28 -2.36
C LYS A 334 5.61 9.55 -3.58
N ALA A 335 5.83 8.25 -3.44
CA ALA A 335 6.37 7.38 -4.48
C ALA A 335 5.28 6.74 -5.36
N HIS A 336 4.02 7.19 -5.27
CA HIS A 336 2.90 6.66 -6.00
C HIS A 336 2.33 7.68 -7.00
N ASN A 337 1.78 7.17 -8.10
CA ASN A 337 0.77 7.86 -8.88
C ASN A 337 -0.57 7.73 -8.18
N GLY A 338 -1.44 8.71 -8.33
CA GLY A 338 -2.82 8.66 -7.84
C GLY A 338 -3.80 9.14 -8.89
N LEU A 339 -4.91 8.45 -9.03
CA LEU A 339 -6.05 8.88 -9.85
C LEU A 339 -7.32 8.87 -9.03
N ILE A 340 -8.15 9.89 -9.26
CA ILE A 340 -9.56 9.92 -8.85
C ILE A 340 -10.38 9.96 -10.12
N CYS A 341 -11.25 8.97 -10.28
CA CYS A 341 -12.04 8.80 -11.49
C CYS A 341 -13.53 8.58 -11.18
N LYS A 342 -14.36 8.84 -12.17
CA LYS A 342 -15.76 8.37 -12.26
C LYS A 342 -15.95 7.56 -13.52
N VAL A 343 -16.96 6.70 -13.57
CA VAL A 343 -17.37 6.05 -14.83
C VAL A 343 -17.88 7.12 -15.80
N ARG A 344 -17.46 7.03 -17.08
CA ARG A 344 -17.96 7.89 -18.18
C ARG A 344 -19.38 7.54 -18.54
#